data_9388a56a38ef3a6946ef258c6a327ece
#
_entry.id   9388a56a38ef3a6946ef258c6a327ece
#
_cell.length_a   1.000
_cell.length_b   1.000
_cell.length_c   1.000
_cell.angle_alpha   90.00
_cell.angle_beta   90.00
_cell.angle_gamma   90.00
#
_symmetry.space_group_name_H-M   'P 1'
#
loop_
_entity.id
_entity.type
_entity.pdbx_description
1 polymer ?
#
loop_
_entity_poly.entity_id
_entity_poly.type
_entity_poly.pdbx_seq_one_letter_code
_entity_poly.pdbx_strand_id
1 'polypeptide(L)'
;AAFDEACHGLVLTRHAIPYRDGELTAMRWEADPADRAQAPAGTPHTLVMMNEFDGYAEEIIDFASYFPTRPFDIIAFDGPGQGHAALSGMALEPEWERPTSAVLDYFGVESAAALGVSFGGYLVMRAAAHCPRVSHVIAFDMMYRLLDGLTLPLPCPLRPIADAVIGNPRPAWLIDAALRIAPRFSADLAWKLQQARHLTGLSKPSEVLRAFGDYTMEPLEGLIHQPCLVLAGDADQYVPFERLEDVRRAL
;
A
#
# COMPACT_ATOMS: atom_id res chain seq x y z
N ALA A 1 -10.36 -18.46 10.30
CA ALA A 1 -10.73 -19.88 10.30
C ALA A 1 -10.15 -20.59 9.07
N ALA A 2 -10.64 -20.34 7.82
CA ALA A 2 -10.15 -21.07 6.63
C ALA A 2 -8.67 -20.79 6.33
N PHE A 3 -8.21 -19.55 6.47
CA PHE A 3 -6.81 -19.17 6.30
C PHE A 3 -5.94 -19.85 7.37
N ASP A 4 -6.35 -19.81 8.64
CA ASP A 4 -5.62 -20.41 9.75
C ASP A 4 -5.52 -21.95 9.59
N GLU A 5 -6.53 -22.60 8.96
CA GLU A 5 -6.49 -24.03 8.60
C GLU A 5 -5.54 -24.31 7.43
N ALA A 6 -5.45 -23.41 6.45
CA ALA A 6 -4.53 -23.55 5.31
C ALA A 6 -3.06 -23.37 5.69
N CYS A 7 -2.79 -22.58 6.73
CA CYS A 7 -1.44 -22.31 7.24
C CYS A 7 -0.91 -23.37 8.21
N HIS A 8 -1.41 -24.62 8.14
CA HIS A 8 -0.94 -25.73 8.98
C HIS A 8 0.58 -25.93 8.88
N GLY A 9 1.26 -25.71 10.03
CA GLY A 9 2.71 -25.84 10.16
C GLY A 9 3.50 -24.53 10.11
N LEU A 10 2.84 -23.40 9.85
CA LEU A 10 3.45 -22.08 9.95
C LEU A 10 3.27 -21.53 11.39
N VAL A 11 4.33 -21.00 11.96
CA VAL A 11 4.27 -20.31 13.26
C VAL A 11 3.82 -18.86 13.00
N LEU A 12 2.54 -18.70 12.66
CA LEU A 12 1.90 -17.41 12.44
C LEU A 12 1.19 -16.99 13.73
N THR A 13 1.44 -15.74 14.14
CA THR A 13 0.72 -15.12 15.24
C THR A 13 -0.03 -13.89 14.77
N ARG A 14 -1.28 -13.73 15.21
CA ARG A 14 -2.12 -12.56 14.91
C ARG A 14 -2.07 -11.60 16.10
N HIS A 15 -1.94 -10.32 15.83
CA HIS A 15 -1.81 -9.27 16.82
C HIS A 15 -2.83 -8.16 16.55
N ALA A 16 -3.39 -7.60 17.62
CA ALA A 16 -4.17 -6.37 17.62
C ALA A 16 -3.28 -5.26 18.20
N ILE A 17 -2.91 -4.29 17.39
CA ILE A 17 -2.00 -3.21 17.74
C ILE A 17 -2.81 -1.96 18.03
N PRO A 18 -2.79 -1.42 19.26
CA PRO A 18 -3.49 -0.17 19.57
C PRO A 18 -3.03 0.96 18.65
N TYR A 19 -3.97 1.63 17.98
CA TYR A 19 -3.68 2.74 17.12
C TYR A 19 -4.84 3.74 17.12
N ARG A 20 -4.60 4.98 17.54
CA ARG A 20 -5.64 6.01 17.71
C ARG A 20 -6.79 5.48 18.59
N ASP A 21 -8.03 5.58 18.12
CA ASP A 21 -9.25 5.13 18.82
C ASP A 21 -9.63 3.68 18.46
N GLY A 22 -8.74 2.94 17.80
CA GLY A 22 -8.97 1.56 17.35
C GLY A 22 -7.72 0.71 17.42
N GLU A 23 -7.64 -0.27 16.52
CA GLU A 23 -6.51 -1.19 16.44
C GLU A 23 -6.17 -1.53 14.99
N LEU A 24 -4.89 -1.78 14.72
CA LEU A 24 -4.40 -2.37 13.48
C LEU A 24 -4.29 -3.88 13.67
N THR A 25 -4.69 -4.64 12.68
CA THR A 25 -4.43 -6.08 12.65
C THR A 25 -3.07 -6.34 12.03
N ALA A 26 -2.23 -7.08 12.72
CA ALA A 26 -0.96 -7.53 12.17
C ALA A 26 -0.81 -9.03 12.30
N MET A 27 -0.06 -9.62 11.37
CA MET A 27 0.37 -11.00 11.37
C MET A 27 1.89 -11.05 11.42
N ARG A 28 2.44 -11.86 12.32
CA ARG A 28 3.88 -12.11 12.38
C ARG A 28 4.17 -13.56 12.05
N TRP A 29 5.12 -13.74 11.15
CA TRP A 29 5.71 -15.02 10.80
C TRP A 29 7.18 -15.01 11.17
N GLU A 30 7.57 -15.84 12.13
CA GLU A 30 8.95 -15.90 12.59
C GLU A 30 9.88 -16.45 11.51
N ALA A 31 11.10 -15.94 11.49
CA ALA A 31 12.16 -16.40 10.60
C ALA A 31 12.43 -17.90 10.74
N ASP A 32 12.80 -18.54 9.64
CA ASP A 32 13.41 -19.87 9.74
C ASP A 32 14.80 -19.76 10.40
N PRO A 33 15.05 -20.46 11.51
CA PRO A 33 16.35 -20.38 12.19
C PRO A 33 17.54 -20.83 11.34
N ALA A 34 17.32 -21.80 10.43
CA ALA A 34 18.37 -22.28 9.53
C ALA A 34 18.70 -21.25 8.45
N ASP A 35 17.69 -20.61 7.88
CA ASP A 35 17.86 -19.53 6.90
C ASP A 35 18.52 -18.31 7.56
N ARG A 36 18.09 -17.96 8.78
CA ARG A 36 18.68 -16.85 9.53
C ARG A 36 20.16 -17.08 9.84
N ALA A 37 20.54 -18.30 10.18
CA ALA A 37 21.95 -18.65 10.45
C ALA A 37 22.84 -18.57 9.20
N GLN A 38 22.26 -18.68 8.01
CA GLN A 38 22.97 -18.63 6.72
C GLN A 38 22.85 -17.26 6.03
N ALA A 39 22.11 -16.33 6.62
CA ALA A 39 21.89 -15.02 6.03
C ALA A 39 23.21 -14.24 5.92
N PRO A 40 23.43 -13.50 4.82
CA PRO A 40 24.55 -12.60 4.68
C PRO A 40 24.60 -11.57 5.81
N ALA A 41 25.82 -11.15 6.18
CA ALA A 41 25.99 -10.08 7.17
C ALA A 41 25.25 -8.79 6.68
N GLY A 42 24.52 -8.16 7.59
CA GLY A 42 23.74 -6.97 7.28
C GLY A 42 22.32 -7.25 6.76
N THR A 43 21.92 -8.52 6.62
CA THR A 43 20.52 -8.84 6.33
C THR A 43 19.61 -8.30 7.44
N PRO A 44 18.56 -7.52 7.11
CA PRO A 44 17.58 -7.05 8.10
C PRO A 44 16.93 -8.23 8.85
N HIS A 45 16.75 -8.07 10.15
CA HIS A 45 16.11 -9.11 10.97
C HIS A 45 14.59 -9.15 10.80
N THR A 46 13.99 -8.08 10.29
CA THR A 46 12.55 -7.93 10.12
C THR A 46 12.25 -7.38 8.73
N LEU A 47 11.24 -7.96 8.10
CA LEU A 47 10.59 -7.47 6.89
C LEU A 47 9.16 -7.07 7.24
N VAL A 48 8.83 -5.78 7.11
CA VAL A 48 7.46 -5.30 7.21
C VAL A 48 6.83 -5.32 5.82
N MET A 49 5.62 -5.86 5.70
CA MET A 49 4.93 -5.98 4.43
C MET A 49 3.63 -5.16 4.44
N MET A 50 3.44 -4.38 3.38
CA MET A 50 2.29 -3.49 3.19
C MET A 50 1.51 -3.93 1.96
N ASN A 51 0.21 -4.11 2.16
CA ASN A 51 -0.67 -4.66 1.14
C ASN A 51 -1.10 -3.62 0.10
N GLU A 52 -1.67 -4.10 -0.96
CA GLU A 52 -2.28 -3.32 -2.02
C GLU A 52 -3.55 -2.58 -1.55
N PHE A 53 -4.24 -1.93 -2.48
CA PHE A 53 -5.35 -1.01 -2.20
C PHE A 53 -6.54 -1.65 -1.46
N ASP A 54 -6.86 -2.89 -1.77
CA ASP A 54 -8.03 -3.63 -1.27
C ASP A 54 -7.67 -4.96 -0.58
N GLY A 55 -6.37 -5.22 -0.40
CA GLY A 55 -5.89 -6.47 0.17
C GLY A 55 -5.94 -6.53 1.69
N TYR A 56 -5.67 -7.71 2.22
CA TYR A 56 -5.60 -8.04 3.63
C TYR A 56 -4.19 -8.52 4.02
N ALA A 57 -3.82 -8.36 5.28
CA ALA A 57 -2.55 -8.87 5.80
C ALA A 57 -2.34 -10.37 5.54
N GLU A 58 -3.43 -11.14 5.49
CA GLU A 58 -3.44 -12.55 5.16
C GLU A 58 -2.96 -12.82 3.72
N GLU A 59 -3.31 -11.97 2.77
CA GLU A 59 -2.96 -12.16 1.36
C GLU A 59 -1.48 -11.89 1.13
N ILE A 60 -0.94 -10.83 1.72
CA ILE A 60 0.48 -10.52 1.55
C ILE A 60 1.39 -11.47 2.35
N ILE A 61 0.92 -12.06 3.43
CA ILE A 61 1.62 -13.14 4.11
C ILE A 61 1.64 -14.40 3.26
N ASP A 62 0.55 -14.72 2.56
CA ASP A 62 0.53 -15.83 1.60
C ASP A 62 1.53 -15.60 0.47
N PHE A 63 1.63 -14.38 -0.06
CA PHE A 63 2.67 -14.01 -1.02
C PHE A 63 4.08 -14.30 -0.49
N ALA A 64 4.34 -14.05 0.80
CA ALA A 64 5.63 -14.35 1.42
C ALA A 64 5.93 -15.87 1.51
N SER A 65 4.93 -16.74 1.37
CA SER A 65 5.11 -18.19 1.33
C SER A 65 5.91 -18.67 0.11
N TYR A 66 5.94 -17.87 -0.95
CA TYR A 66 6.73 -18.12 -2.16
C TYR A 66 8.21 -17.73 -2.04
N PHE A 67 8.63 -17.11 -0.93
CA PHE A 67 10.04 -16.79 -0.73
C PHE A 67 10.86 -18.07 -0.56
N PRO A 68 11.95 -18.24 -1.32
CA PRO A 68 12.76 -19.45 -1.27
C PRO A 68 13.49 -19.63 0.08
N THR A 69 13.72 -18.53 0.80
CA THR A 69 14.34 -18.50 2.13
C THR A 69 13.68 -17.40 2.98
N ARG A 70 13.66 -17.57 4.30
CA ARG A 70 13.08 -16.62 5.25
C ARG A 70 14.03 -16.31 6.41
N PRO A 71 15.11 -15.55 6.17
CA PRO A 71 16.08 -15.21 7.20
C PRO A 71 15.61 -14.11 8.17
N PHE A 72 14.42 -13.54 7.95
CA PHE A 72 13.84 -12.42 8.68
C PHE A 72 12.44 -12.78 9.21
N ASP A 73 12.06 -12.17 10.31
CA ASP A 73 10.67 -12.17 10.74
C ASP A 73 9.87 -11.33 9.75
N ILE A 74 8.71 -11.83 9.34
CA ILE A 74 7.78 -11.10 8.48
C ILE A 74 6.66 -10.53 9.36
N ILE A 75 6.38 -9.25 9.19
CA ILE A 75 5.24 -8.57 9.82
C ILE A 75 4.39 -7.97 8.70
N ALA A 76 3.24 -8.56 8.43
CA ALA A 76 2.23 -7.99 7.54
C ALA A 76 1.16 -7.31 8.39
N PHE A 77 0.66 -6.15 7.97
CA PHE A 77 -0.38 -5.45 8.75
C PHE A 77 -1.40 -4.74 7.86
N ASP A 78 -2.63 -4.68 8.37
CA ASP A 78 -3.68 -3.84 7.83
C ASP A 78 -3.59 -2.47 8.50
N GLY A 79 -3.16 -1.47 7.74
CA GLY A 79 -3.15 -0.09 8.23
C GLY A 79 -4.50 0.61 8.03
N PRO A 80 -4.60 1.90 8.39
CA PRO A 80 -5.81 2.69 8.20
C PRO A 80 -6.35 2.60 6.77
N GLY A 81 -7.63 2.28 6.63
CA GLY A 81 -8.27 2.09 5.34
C GLY A 81 -8.00 0.75 4.66
N GLN A 82 -7.25 -0.18 5.27
CA GLN A 82 -6.99 -1.50 4.72
C GLN A 82 -7.63 -2.61 5.56
N GLY A 83 -7.96 -3.72 4.91
CA GLY A 83 -8.38 -4.97 5.53
C GLY A 83 -9.29 -4.83 6.75
N HIS A 84 -8.89 -5.39 7.86
CA HIS A 84 -9.66 -5.37 9.10
C HIS A 84 -9.79 -3.97 9.72
N ALA A 85 -8.80 -3.08 9.53
CA ALA A 85 -8.88 -1.71 10.01
C ALA A 85 -9.99 -0.92 9.29
N ALA A 86 -10.13 -1.10 7.96
CA ALA A 86 -11.24 -0.53 7.19
C ALA A 86 -12.61 -1.08 7.65
N LEU A 87 -12.71 -2.38 7.91
CA LEU A 87 -13.94 -3.00 8.41
C LEU A 87 -14.37 -2.46 9.79
N SER A 88 -13.42 -2.04 10.61
CA SER A 88 -13.68 -1.38 11.90
C SER A 88 -14.00 0.11 11.77
N GLY A 89 -14.02 0.65 10.54
CA GLY A 89 -14.35 2.06 10.26
C GLY A 89 -13.15 3.02 10.29
N MET A 90 -11.93 2.50 10.33
CA MET A 90 -10.73 3.32 10.26
C MET A 90 -10.47 3.71 8.80
N ALA A 91 -10.59 5.00 8.50
CA ALA A 91 -10.40 5.52 7.16
C ALA A 91 -8.91 5.60 6.78
N LEU A 92 -8.65 5.50 5.48
CA LEU A 92 -7.33 5.67 4.87
C LEU A 92 -6.72 7.02 5.26
N GLU A 93 -5.44 7.02 5.60
CA GLU A 93 -4.67 8.22 5.94
C GLU A 93 -3.37 8.30 5.14
N PRO A 94 -2.94 9.51 4.71
CA PRO A 94 -1.75 9.66 3.89
C PRO A 94 -0.43 9.55 4.67
N GLU A 95 -0.42 9.83 5.99
CA GLU A 95 0.78 9.80 6.82
C GLU A 95 1.15 8.37 7.26
N TRP A 96 1.51 7.52 6.28
CA TRP A 96 1.74 6.09 6.50
C TRP A 96 2.95 5.75 7.39
N GLU A 97 3.84 6.68 7.60
CA GLU A 97 4.91 6.57 8.60
C GLU A 97 4.38 6.37 10.03
N ARG A 98 3.17 6.85 10.33
CA ARG A 98 2.55 6.75 11.66
C ARG A 98 2.12 5.32 11.99
N PRO A 99 1.25 4.66 11.20
CA PRO A 99 0.90 3.25 11.47
C PRO A 99 2.12 2.34 11.36
N THR A 100 3.06 2.60 10.43
CA THR A 100 4.32 1.85 10.35
C THR A 100 5.11 1.96 11.65
N SER A 101 5.27 3.17 12.20
CA SER A 101 5.97 3.38 13.46
C SER A 101 5.28 2.67 14.62
N ALA A 102 3.94 2.72 14.69
CA ALA A 102 3.17 2.03 15.73
C ALA A 102 3.36 0.51 15.69
N VAL A 103 3.41 -0.07 14.49
CA VAL A 103 3.70 -1.50 14.31
C VAL A 103 5.12 -1.84 14.78
N LEU A 104 6.11 -1.05 14.36
CA LEU A 104 7.50 -1.25 14.78
C LEU A 104 7.68 -1.08 16.30
N ASP A 105 6.99 -0.12 16.92
CA ASP A 105 6.99 0.09 18.38
C ASP A 105 6.41 -1.12 19.11
N TYR A 106 5.26 -1.62 18.64
CA TYR A 106 4.60 -2.76 19.25
C TYR A 106 5.47 -4.03 19.29
N PHE A 107 6.22 -4.27 18.22
CA PHE A 107 7.11 -5.42 18.12
C PHE A 107 8.54 -5.15 18.65
N GLY A 108 8.85 -3.93 19.10
CA GLY A 108 10.19 -3.55 19.58
C GLY A 108 11.25 -3.60 18.46
N VAL A 109 10.86 -3.27 17.22
CA VAL A 109 11.73 -3.33 16.04
C VAL A 109 12.42 -1.98 15.82
N GLU A 110 13.73 -1.95 15.96
CA GLU A 110 14.54 -0.74 15.77
C GLU A 110 14.89 -0.48 14.29
N SER A 111 14.93 -1.53 13.47
CA SER A 111 15.24 -1.42 12.04
C SER A 111 14.57 -2.56 11.26
N ALA A 112 13.92 -2.25 10.16
CA ALA A 112 13.27 -3.21 9.28
C ALA A 112 13.46 -2.86 7.80
N ALA A 113 13.52 -3.90 6.95
CA ALA A 113 13.20 -3.72 5.54
C ALA A 113 11.67 -3.58 5.38
N ALA A 114 11.24 -2.88 4.36
CA ALA A 114 9.82 -2.74 4.03
C ALA A 114 9.55 -3.20 2.59
N LEU A 115 8.53 -4.03 2.40
CA LEU A 115 8.06 -4.48 1.09
C LEU A 115 6.61 -4.06 0.90
N GLY A 116 6.29 -3.50 -0.25
CA GLY A 116 4.93 -3.15 -0.60
C GLY A 116 4.60 -3.49 -2.04
N VAL A 117 3.35 -3.90 -2.27
CA VAL A 117 2.83 -4.28 -3.59
C VAL A 117 1.79 -3.25 -4.03
N SER A 118 1.85 -2.81 -5.27
CA SER A 118 0.89 -1.88 -5.88
C SER A 118 0.76 -0.59 -5.05
N PHE A 119 -0.39 -0.29 -4.48
CA PHE A 119 -0.56 0.85 -3.57
C PHE A 119 0.34 0.72 -2.33
N GLY A 120 0.54 -0.50 -1.81
CA GLY A 120 1.51 -0.78 -0.74
C GLY A 120 2.93 -0.37 -1.12
N GLY A 121 3.29 -0.44 -2.41
CA GLY A 121 4.56 0.07 -2.92
C GLY A 121 4.74 1.57 -2.71
N TYR A 122 3.69 2.37 -2.89
CA TYR A 122 3.69 3.78 -2.50
C TYR A 122 3.80 3.95 -0.97
N LEU A 123 3.06 3.13 -0.21
CA LEU A 123 3.01 3.23 1.25
C LEU A 123 4.38 2.97 1.90
N VAL A 124 5.17 1.99 1.38
CA VAL A 124 6.54 1.75 1.87
C VAL A 124 7.49 2.89 1.52
N MET A 125 7.32 3.53 0.35
CA MET A 125 8.08 4.73 -0.02
C MET A 125 7.76 5.90 0.92
N ARG A 126 6.48 6.11 1.21
CA ARG A 126 6.04 7.13 2.17
C ARG A 126 6.61 6.86 3.57
N ALA A 127 6.53 5.61 4.03
CA ALA A 127 7.09 5.23 5.31
C ALA A 127 8.62 5.45 5.34
N ALA A 128 9.34 5.07 4.30
CA ALA A 128 10.80 5.25 4.21
C ALA A 128 11.22 6.72 4.25
N ALA A 129 10.46 7.60 3.58
CA ALA A 129 10.74 9.04 3.57
C ALA A 129 10.68 9.69 4.96
N HIS A 130 9.88 9.16 5.88
CA HIS A 130 9.58 9.81 7.16
C HIS A 130 9.85 8.94 8.40
N CYS A 131 10.14 7.64 8.25
CA CYS A 131 10.47 6.73 9.35
C CYS A 131 11.90 6.20 9.19
N PRO A 132 12.88 6.71 9.95
CA PRO A 132 14.29 6.31 9.84
C PRO A 132 14.55 4.82 10.14
N ARG A 133 13.60 4.14 10.77
CA ARG A 133 13.67 2.70 11.05
C ARG A 133 13.45 1.83 9.82
N VAL A 134 12.90 2.37 8.75
CA VAL A 134 12.85 1.69 7.45
C VAL A 134 14.23 1.77 6.82
N SER A 135 14.94 0.66 6.77
CA SER A 135 16.35 0.58 6.35
C SER A 135 16.55 0.22 4.87
N HIS A 136 15.61 -0.51 4.30
CA HIS A 136 15.58 -0.95 2.88
C HIS A 136 14.15 -0.94 2.38
N VAL A 137 13.97 -0.67 1.11
CA VAL A 137 12.65 -0.62 0.48
C VAL A 137 12.59 -1.59 -0.71
N ILE A 138 11.52 -2.37 -0.77
CA ILE A 138 11.17 -3.19 -1.93
C ILE A 138 9.76 -2.76 -2.36
N ALA A 139 9.66 -2.13 -3.52
CA ALA A 139 8.40 -1.68 -4.09
C ALA A 139 8.10 -2.47 -5.37
N PHE A 140 7.04 -3.26 -5.35
CA PHE A 140 6.63 -4.12 -6.44
C PHE A 140 5.38 -3.54 -7.11
N ASP A 141 5.47 -3.19 -8.40
CA ASP A 141 4.42 -2.52 -9.19
C ASP A 141 3.83 -1.31 -8.45
N MET A 142 4.70 -0.45 -7.92
CA MET A 142 4.26 0.67 -7.08
C MET A 142 3.52 1.75 -7.86
N MET A 143 2.46 2.27 -7.28
CA MET A 143 1.76 3.44 -7.78
C MET A 143 2.57 4.72 -7.49
N TYR A 144 3.03 5.43 -8.52
CA TYR A 144 3.62 6.76 -8.35
C TYR A 144 2.59 7.78 -7.86
N ARG A 145 1.35 7.68 -8.39
CA ARG A 145 0.16 8.42 -7.94
C ARG A 145 -1.02 7.46 -7.88
N LEU A 146 -1.75 7.48 -6.79
CA LEU A 146 -2.94 6.62 -6.66
C LEU A 146 -3.98 6.90 -7.76
N LEU A 147 -4.06 8.15 -8.22
CA LEU A 147 -4.96 8.57 -9.30
C LEU A 147 -4.60 7.98 -10.67
N ASP A 148 -3.37 7.53 -10.89
CA ASP A 148 -2.97 6.91 -12.15
C ASP A 148 -3.80 5.65 -12.45
N GLY A 149 -4.19 4.89 -11.43
CA GLY A 149 -5.08 3.73 -11.57
C GLY A 149 -6.48 4.04 -12.09
N LEU A 150 -6.91 5.30 -12.01
CA LEU A 150 -8.19 5.77 -12.57
C LEU A 150 -8.03 6.32 -13.99
N THR A 151 -6.87 6.88 -14.34
CA THR A 151 -6.64 7.55 -15.61
C THR A 151 -6.02 6.65 -16.65
N LEU A 152 -5.27 5.62 -16.25
CA LEU A 152 -4.61 4.69 -17.16
C LEU A 152 -5.57 4.01 -18.17
N PRO A 153 -6.79 3.57 -17.81
CA PRO A 153 -7.72 2.97 -18.75
C PRO A 153 -8.28 3.95 -19.79
N LEU A 154 -8.07 5.27 -19.61
CA LEU A 154 -8.56 6.27 -20.55
C LEU A 154 -7.66 6.35 -21.79
N PRO A 155 -8.25 6.67 -22.98
CA PRO A 155 -7.46 6.97 -24.19
C PRO A 155 -6.41 8.06 -23.91
N CYS A 156 -5.18 7.87 -24.40
CA CYS A 156 -4.04 8.76 -24.15
C CYS A 156 -4.35 10.27 -24.23
N PRO A 157 -5.09 10.78 -25.24
CA PRO A 157 -5.38 12.22 -25.33
C PRO A 157 -6.32 12.73 -24.22
N LEU A 158 -7.06 11.84 -23.54
CA LEU A 158 -7.98 12.21 -22.46
C LEU A 158 -7.32 12.19 -21.08
N ARG A 159 -6.19 11.50 -20.92
CA ARG A 159 -5.50 11.38 -19.62
C ARG A 159 -5.12 12.73 -19.03
N PRO A 160 -4.47 13.67 -19.74
CA PRO A 160 -4.12 14.98 -19.19
C PRO A 160 -5.35 15.80 -18.79
N ILE A 161 -6.45 15.65 -19.52
CA ILE A 161 -7.71 16.33 -19.19
C ILE A 161 -8.30 15.72 -17.90
N ALA A 162 -8.31 14.40 -17.82
CA ALA A 162 -8.77 13.70 -16.62
C ALA A 162 -7.92 14.08 -15.40
N ASP A 163 -6.59 14.09 -15.53
CA ASP A 163 -5.68 14.49 -14.46
C ASP A 163 -5.94 15.92 -13.99
N ALA A 164 -6.15 16.86 -14.91
CA ALA A 164 -6.46 18.25 -14.57
C ALA A 164 -7.81 18.38 -13.84
N VAL A 165 -8.81 17.59 -14.25
CA VAL A 165 -10.15 17.56 -13.62
C VAL A 165 -10.08 16.87 -12.26
N ILE A 166 -9.36 15.79 -12.14
CA ILE A 166 -9.22 15.02 -10.90
C ILE A 166 -8.37 15.80 -9.89
N GLY A 167 -7.25 16.39 -10.31
CA GLY A 167 -6.38 17.21 -9.46
C GLY A 167 -7.05 18.50 -8.96
N ASN A 168 -8.07 19.01 -9.69
CA ASN A 168 -8.86 20.16 -9.27
C ASN A 168 -10.34 19.94 -9.59
N PRO A 169 -11.05 19.12 -8.80
CA PRO A 169 -12.44 18.72 -9.09
C PRO A 169 -13.43 19.90 -8.93
N ARG A 170 -13.37 20.83 -9.86
CA ARG A 170 -14.28 21.98 -9.91
C ARG A 170 -14.92 22.09 -11.31
N PRO A 171 -16.22 22.30 -11.38
CA PRO A 171 -17.15 22.30 -10.24
C PRO A 171 -17.45 20.88 -9.73
N ALA A 172 -17.31 20.66 -8.42
CA ALA A 172 -17.46 19.36 -7.76
C ALA A 172 -18.80 18.69 -8.07
N TRP A 173 -19.89 19.44 -8.18
CA TRP A 173 -21.22 18.91 -8.47
C TRP A 173 -21.35 18.21 -9.84
N LEU A 174 -20.59 18.68 -10.84
CA LEU A 174 -20.55 18.02 -12.16
C LEU A 174 -19.86 16.67 -12.08
N ILE A 175 -18.76 16.59 -11.34
CA ILE A 175 -18.03 15.35 -11.10
C ILE A 175 -18.89 14.37 -10.32
N ASP A 176 -19.54 14.84 -9.26
CA ASP A 176 -20.45 14.02 -8.45
C ASP A 176 -21.63 13.50 -9.29
N ALA A 177 -22.19 14.32 -10.17
CA ALA A 177 -23.25 13.90 -11.08
C ALA A 177 -22.76 12.88 -12.12
N ALA A 178 -21.62 13.13 -12.75
CA ALA A 178 -21.02 12.22 -13.74
C ALA A 178 -20.67 10.86 -13.14
N LEU A 179 -19.98 10.85 -11.99
CA LEU A 179 -19.56 9.62 -11.31
C LEU A 179 -20.69 8.92 -10.53
N ARG A 180 -21.87 9.51 -10.45
CA ARG A 180 -23.09 8.83 -10.02
C ARG A 180 -23.73 8.01 -11.15
N ILE A 181 -23.52 8.41 -12.39
CA ILE A 181 -24.13 7.81 -13.58
C ILE A 181 -23.16 6.83 -14.26
N ALA A 182 -21.90 7.20 -14.43
CA ALA A 182 -20.89 6.43 -15.14
C ALA A 182 -20.72 4.97 -14.66
N PRO A 183 -20.81 4.64 -13.36
CA PRO A 183 -20.75 3.26 -12.87
C PRO A 183 -21.82 2.32 -13.44
N ARG A 184 -22.90 2.86 -13.97
CA ARG A 184 -23.94 2.04 -14.62
C ARG A 184 -23.48 1.44 -15.95
N PHE A 185 -22.41 1.96 -16.53
CA PHE A 185 -21.84 1.54 -17.81
C PHE A 185 -20.51 0.83 -17.69
N SER A 186 -19.93 0.77 -16.47
CA SER A 186 -18.65 0.13 -16.21
C SER A 186 -18.63 -0.53 -14.83
N ALA A 187 -18.59 -1.85 -14.79
CA ALA A 187 -18.49 -2.61 -13.54
C ALA A 187 -17.18 -2.32 -12.80
N ASP A 188 -16.07 -2.15 -13.52
CA ASP A 188 -14.77 -1.79 -12.98
C ASP A 188 -14.82 -0.44 -12.27
N LEU A 189 -15.39 0.59 -12.92
CA LEU A 189 -15.55 1.91 -12.31
C LEU A 189 -16.50 1.88 -11.10
N ALA A 190 -17.55 1.06 -11.16
CA ALA A 190 -18.47 0.88 -10.04
C ALA A 190 -17.74 0.30 -8.82
N TRP A 191 -16.94 -0.74 -9.05
CA TRP A 191 -16.14 -1.37 -8.02
C TRP A 191 -15.10 -0.41 -7.43
N LYS A 192 -14.30 0.26 -8.28
CA LYS A 192 -13.30 1.24 -7.85
C LYS A 192 -13.90 2.34 -6.96
N LEU A 193 -15.03 2.90 -7.36
CA LEU A 193 -15.70 3.96 -6.58
C LEU A 193 -16.31 3.44 -5.27
N GLN A 194 -16.83 2.21 -5.28
CA GLN A 194 -17.36 1.59 -4.06
C GLN A 194 -16.21 1.33 -3.08
N GLN A 195 -15.14 0.74 -3.55
CA GLN A 195 -13.95 0.44 -2.75
C GLN A 195 -13.33 1.73 -2.20
N ALA A 196 -13.13 2.73 -3.05
CA ALA A 196 -12.59 4.02 -2.65
C ALA A 196 -13.41 4.72 -1.55
N ARG A 197 -14.75 4.64 -1.62
CA ARG A 197 -15.63 5.15 -0.56
C ARG A 197 -15.49 4.37 0.74
N HIS A 198 -15.37 3.06 0.63
CA HIS A 198 -15.19 2.19 1.79
C HIS A 198 -13.89 2.53 2.53
N LEU A 199 -12.78 2.64 1.80
CA LEU A 199 -11.45 2.89 2.37
C LEU A 199 -11.30 4.31 2.93
N THR A 200 -11.90 5.31 2.28
CA THR A 200 -11.79 6.72 2.71
C THR A 200 -12.88 7.16 3.70
N GLY A 201 -13.97 6.39 3.83
CA GLY A 201 -15.15 6.82 4.59
C GLY A 201 -15.92 7.98 3.95
N LEU A 202 -15.53 8.44 2.74
CA LEU A 202 -16.14 9.57 2.05
C LEU A 202 -17.26 9.12 1.12
N SER A 203 -18.36 9.89 1.07
CA SER A 203 -19.52 9.54 0.27
C SER A 203 -19.53 10.18 -1.13
N LYS A 204 -18.98 11.38 -1.28
CA LYS A 204 -18.98 12.12 -2.54
C LYS A 204 -17.76 11.78 -3.38
N PRO A 205 -17.94 11.42 -4.66
CA PRO A 205 -16.83 11.12 -5.56
C PRO A 205 -15.77 12.22 -5.65
N SER A 206 -16.19 13.48 -5.69
CA SER A 206 -15.28 14.63 -5.74
C SER A 206 -14.39 14.78 -4.49
N GLU A 207 -14.91 14.38 -3.32
CA GLU A 207 -14.15 14.37 -2.07
C GLU A 207 -13.15 13.20 -2.05
N VAL A 208 -13.58 12.02 -2.54
CA VAL A 208 -12.71 10.83 -2.70
C VAL A 208 -11.55 11.14 -3.63
N LEU A 209 -11.81 11.72 -4.81
CA LEU A 209 -10.77 12.08 -5.76
C LEU A 209 -9.77 13.08 -5.19
N ARG A 210 -10.25 14.04 -4.39
CA ARG A 210 -9.35 14.99 -3.72
C ARG A 210 -8.47 14.29 -2.69
N ALA A 211 -9.05 13.40 -1.86
CA ALA A 211 -8.29 12.62 -0.90
C ALA A 211 -7.24 11.73 -1.57
N PHE A 212 -7.56 11.13 -2.72
CA PHE A 212 -6.60 10.33 -3.48
C PHE A 212 -5.44 11.14 -4.06
N GLY A 213 -5.63 12.45 -4.26
CA GLY A 213 -4.58 13.36 -4.68
C GLY A 213 -3.43 13.49 -3.68
N ASP A 214 -3.67 13.19 -2.41
CA ASP A 214 -2.65 13.23 -1.36
C ASP A 214 -1.68 12.04 -1.41
N TYR A 215 -2.03 10.99 -2.18
CA TYR A 215 -1.19 9.79 -2.36
C TYR A 215 -0.38 9.89 -3.64
N THR A 216 0.74 10.59 -3.57
CA THR A 216 1.65 10.83 -4.68
C THR A 216 3.10 10.86 -4.20
N MET A 217 4.04 10.42 -5.07
CA MET A 217 5.47 10.46 -4.80
C MET A 217 6.08 11.87 -4.86
N GLU A 218 5.44 12.82 -5.53
CA GLU A 218 6.00 14.16 -5.78
C GLU A 218 6.54 14.88 -4.52
N PRO A 219 5.83 14.87 -3.37
CA PRO A 219 6.37 15.47 -2.13
C PRO A 219 7.49 14.65 -1.47
N LEU A 220 7.73 13.41 -1.92
CA LEU A 220 8.70 12.48 -1.33
C LEU A 220 10.02 12.48 -2.10
N GLU A 221 10.10 13.18 -3.24
CA GLU A 221 11.31 13.27 -4.05
C GLU A 221 12.51 13.79 -3.24
N GLY A 222 13.60 13.04 -3.31
CA GLY A 222 14.83 13.37 -2.57
C GLY A 222 14.77 13.19 -1.05
N LEU A 223 13.70 12.60 -0.49
CA LEU A 223 13.61 12.27 0.93
C LEU A 223 13.96 10.82 1.24
N ILE A 224 13.96 9.95 0.24
CA ILE A 224 14.24 8.52 0.39
C ILE A 224 15.72 8.29 0.08
N HIS A 225 16.49 7.88 1.09
CA HIS A 225 17.93 7.68 0.96
C HIS A 225 18.34 6.21 1.18
N GLN A 226 17.37 5.37 1.54
CA GLN A 226 17.59 3.95 1.76
C GLN A 226 17.81 3.22 0.43
N PRO A 227 18.54 2.09 0.44
CA PRO A 227 18.56 1.19 -0.71
C PRO A 227 17.15 0.79 -1.12
N CYS A 228 16.81 1.01 -2.40
CA CYS A 228 15.51 0.70 -2.95
C CYS A 228 15.63 -0.31 -4.10
N LEU A 229 14.81 -1.37 -4.04
CA LEU A 229 14.54 -2.26 -5.16
C LEU A 229 13.13 -1.94 -5.68
N VAL A 230 13.05 -1.46 -6.91
CA VAL A 230 11.77 -1.19 -7.58
C VAL A 230 11.58 -2.19 -8.70
N LEU A 231 10.48 -2.92 -8.66
CA LEU A 231 10.07 -3.89 -9.67
C LEU A 231 8.79 -3.37 -10.33
N ALA A 232 8.69 -3.49 -11.66
CA ALA A 232 7.54 -3.03 -12.41
C ALA A 232 7.22 -3.99 -13.56
N GLY A 233 5.94 -4.31 -13.73
CA GLY A 233 5.42 -5.06 -14.87
C GLY A 233 5.17 -4.13 -16.06
N ASP A 234 5.61 -4.53 -17.26
CA ASP A 234 5.43 -3.75 -18.49
C ASP A 234 3.99 -3.86 -19.05
N ALA A 235 3.21 -4.79 -18.56
CA ALA A 235 1.83 -5.05 -18.96
C ALA A 235 0.82 -4.88 -17.82
N ASP A 236 1.20 -4.17 -16.74
CA ASP A 236 0.27 -3.91 -15.63
C ASP A 236 -0.88 -3.02 -16.10
N GLN A 237 -2.10 -3.38 -15.65
CA GLN A 237 -3.32 -2.67 -16.06
C GLN A 237 -3.66 -1.45 -15.20
N TYR A 238 -2.98 -1.27 -14.05
CA TYR A 238 -3.24 -0.20 -13.08
C TYR A 238 -2.05 0.73 -12.89
N VAL A 239 -0.83 0.20 -13.07
CA VAL A 239 0.41 0.94 -12.86
C VAL A 239 1.05 1.23 -14.23
N PRO A 240 1.10 2.51 -14.68
CA PRO A 240 1.75 2.85 -15.94
C PRO A 240 3.25 2.57 -15.86
N PHE A 241 3.76 1.71 -16.76
CA PHE A 241 5.19 1.37 -16.80
C PHE A 241 6.10 2.61 -16.97
N GLU A 242 5.60 3.63 -17.68
CA GLU A 242 6.29 4.90 -17.86
C GLU A 242 6.63 5.61 -16.53
N ARG A 243 5.86 5.33 -15.48
CA ARG A 243 6.11 5.87 -14.14
C ARG A 243 7.37 5.33 -13.47
N LEU A 244 7.90 4.20 -13.95
CA LEU A 244 9.18 3.67 -13.45
C LEU A 244 10.32 4.69 -13.59
N GLU A 245 10.32 5.45 -14.68
CA GLU A 245 11.33 6.50 -14.89
C GLU A 245 11.11 7.70 -13.97
N ASP A 246 9.85 8.03 -13.64
CA ASP A 246 9.53 9.07 -12.65
C ASP A 246 10.00 8.64 -11.24
N VAL A 247 9.74 7.37 -10.87
CA VAL A 247 10.23 6.79 -9.61
C VAL A 247 11.76 6.83 -9.54
N ARG A 248 12.44 6.41 -10.62
CA ARG A 248 13.91 6.42 -10.69
C ARG A 248 14.51 7.81 -10.52
N ARG A 249 13.80 8.86 -10.95
CA ARG A 249 14.25 10.26 -10.78
C ARG A 249 13.95 10.81 -9.38
N ALA A 250 12.91 10.27 -8.72
CA ALA A 250 12.51 10.68 -7.39
C ALA A 250 13.41 10.11 -6.27
N LEU A 251 14.10 8.99 -6.55
CA LEU A 251 15.03 8.29 -5.66
C LEU A 251 16.47 8.75 -5.89
#